data_a0f99e83876b29ef8a8b5422cf677b5e
#
_entry.id   a0f99e83876b29ef8a8b5422cf677b5e
#
_cell.length_a   1.000
_cell.length_b   1.000
_cell.length_c   1.000
_cell.angle_alpha   90.00
_cell.angle_beta   90.00
_cell.angle_gamma   90.00
#
_symmetry.space_group_name_H-M   'P 1'
#
loop_
_entity.id
_entity.type
_entity.pdbx_description
1 polymer ?
#
loop_
_entity_poly.entity_id
_entity_poly.type
_entity_poly.pdbx_seq_one_letter_code
_entity_poly.pdbx_strand_id
1 'polypeptide(L)'
;GEIDDLQKPENRGERLRELDRKFQELIARQREILVKNEFDRIYTAAGGSGMNAFTSEDMTAYFITVPANKLELWMWMESERLMRPVFREFYAERDVVYEERRLRTESTPLGKFQESFNSVFWDASPYQWPVIGWPADVSSISKAQADEFYATYYAPQNIALILVGDFSAPRAEAL
;
A
#
# COMPACT_ATOMS: atom_id res chain seq x y z
N GLY A 1 20.55 -14.92 33.44
CA GLY A 1 19.13 -15.06 33.23
C GLY A 1 18.77 -15.03 31.76
N GLU A 2 17.54 -14.71 31.44
CA GLU A 2 16.95 -14.74 30.08
C GLU A 2 17.73 -13.90 29.02
N ILE A 3 18.35 -12.81 29.47
CA ILE A 3 19.16 -11.93 28.59
C ILE A 3 20.49 -12.59 28.18
N ASP A 4 21.10 -13.36 29.07
CA ASP A 4 22.36 -14.07 28.77
C ASP A 4 22.17 -15.25 27.79
N ASP A 5 21.01 -15.90 27.84
CA ASP A 5 20.68 -16.98 26.91
C ASP A 5 20.43 -16.51 25.48
N LEU A 6 19.92 -15.27 25.30
CA LEU A 6 19.74 -14.67 23.99
C LEU A 6 21.04 -14.20 23.32
N GLN A 7 22.14 -14.13 24.07
CA GLN A 7 23.46 -13.76 23.55
C GLN A 7 24.19 -14.95 22.88
N LYS A 8 23.73 -16.18 23.09
CA LYS A 8 24.31 -17.36 22.44
C LYS A 8 23.77 -17.49 21.01
N PRO A 9 24.65 -17.63 19.99
CA PRO A 9 24.22 -17.70 18.58
C PRO A 9 23.20 -18.81 18.28
N GLU A 10 23.31 -19.96 18.92
CA GLU A 10 22.41 -21.10 18.81
C GLU A 10 20.99 -20.80 19.30
N ASN A 11 20.87 -20.14 20.46
CA ASN A 11 19.57 -19.80 21.06
C ASN A 11 18.88 -18.67 20.28
N ARG A 12 19.66 -17.76 19.68
CA ARG A 12 19.13 -16.71 18.80
C ARG A 12 18.46 -17.30 17.56
N GLY A 13 19.03 -18.33 16.97
CA GLY A 13 18.47 -19.02 15.81
C GLY A 13 17.17 -19.78 16.13
N GLU A 14 17.06 -20.40 17.28
CA GLU A 14 15.83 -21.09 17.73
C GLU A 14 14.74 -20.07 18.09
N ARG A 15 15.09 -19.02 18.81
CA ARG A 15 14.14 -17.96 19.18
C ARG A 15 13.59 -17.24 17.96
N LEU A 16 14.43 -16.98 16.96
CA LEU A 16 14.00 -16.38 15.70
C LEU A 16 13.00 -17.28 14.97
N ARG A 17 13.27 -18.58 14.87
CA ARG A 17 12.36 -19.55 14.26
C ARG A 17 11.02 -19.66 15.01
N GLU A 18 11.06 -19.64 16.34
CA GLU A 18 9.84 -19.64 17.16
C GLU A 18 8.99 -18.39 16.94
N LEU A 19 9.63 -17.22 16.88
CA LEU A 19 8.96 -15.95 16.62
C LEU A 19 8.36 -15.90 15.21
N ASP A 20 9.09 -16.37 14.21
CA ASP A 20 8.61 -16.45 12.84
C ASP A 20 7.41 -17.40 12.74
N ARG A 21 7.45 -18.55 13.35
CA ARG A 21 6.30 -19.47 13.42
C ARG A 21 5.08 -18.81 14.06
N LYS A 22 5.24 -18.14 15.21
CA LYS A 22 4.16 -17.41 15.88
C LYS A 22 3.60 -16.28 15.00
N PHE A 23 4.48 -15.61 14.31
CA PHE A 23 4.08 -14.56 13.38
C PHE A 23 3.23 -15.11 12.23
N GLN A 24 3.64 -16.21 11.62
CA GLN A 24 2.87 -16.88 10.56
C GLN A 24 1.51 -17.40 11.07
N GLU A 25 1.47 -17.97 12.29
CA GLU A 25 0.22 -18.39 12.93
C GLU A 25 -0.74 -17.21 13.16
N LEU A 26 -0.22 -16.06 13.60
CA LEU A 26 -1.04 -14.84 13.80
C LEU A 26 -1.57 -14.28 12.47
N ILE A 27 -0.76 -14.27 11.42
CA ILE A 27 -1.19 -13.89 10.07
C ILE A 27 -2.30 -14.84 9.57
N ALA A 28 -2.14 -16.14 9.76
CA ALA A 28 -3.15 -17.12 9.36
C ALA A 28 -4.49 -16.88 10.08
N ARG A 29 -4.46 -16.66 11.40
CA ARG A 29 -5.66 -16.32 12.19
C ARG A 29 -6.28 -15.00 11.75
N GLN A 30 -5.47 -13.99 11.45
CA GLN A 30 -5.97 -12.73 10.93
C GLN A 30 -6.74 -12.93 9.62
N ARG A 31 -6.22 -13.75 8.70
CA ARG A 31 -6.86 -14.06 7.41
C ARG A 31 -8.23 -14.75 7.55
N GLU A 32 -8.47 -15.51 8.61
CA GLU A 32 -9.75 -16.17 8.88
C GLU A 32 -10.86 -15.16 9.28
N ILE A 33 -10.47 -14.07 9.95
CA ILE A 33 -11.39 -13.06 10.48
C ILE A 33 -11.63 -11.93 9.48
N LEU A 34 -10.74 -11.78 8.50
CA LEU A 34 -10.67 -10.64 7.62
C LEU A 34 -11.70 -10.78 6.47
N VAL A 35 -12.57 -9.80 6.34
CA VAL A 35 -13.47 -9.71 5.17
C VAL A 35 -12.67 -9.12 4.02
N LYS A 36 -12.25 -9.98 3.09
CA LYS A 36 -11.47 -9.56 1.93
C LYS A 36 -12.29 -8.66 1.00
N ASN A 37 -11.61 -7.67 0.42
CA ASN A 37 -12.17 -6.80 -0.61
C ASN A 37 -13.49 -6.13 -0.19
N GLU A 38 -13.71 -5.87 1.10
CA GLU A 38 -14.95 -5.27 1.60
C GLU A 38 -15.22 -3.91 0.96
N PHE A 39 -14.17 -3.11 0.79
CA PHE A 39 -14.23 -1.79 0.19
C PHE A 39 -14.70 -1.85 -1.27
N ASP A 40 -14.10 -2.71 -2.08
CA ASP A 40 -14.50 -2.95 -3.47
C ASP A 40 -15.93 -3.49 -3.57
N ARG A 41 -16.31 -4.41 -2.68
CA ARG A 41 -17.65 -4.98 -2.64
C ARG A 41 -18.74 -3.94 -2.38
N ILE A 42 -18.48 -2.97 -1.49
CA ILE A 42 -19.42 -1.88 -1.20
C ILE A 42 -19.61 -1.00 -2.45
N TYR A 43 -18.51 -0.62 -3.10
CA TYR A 43 -18.61 0.17 -4.32
C TYR A 43 -19.28 -0.57 -5.46
N THR A 44 -18.92 -1.81 -5.70
CA THR A 44 -19.53 -2.64 -6.75
C THR A 44 -21.04 -2.82 -6.52
N ALA A 45 -21.46 -3.09 -5.28
CA ALA A 45 -22.88 -3.19 -4.92
C ALA A 45 -23.63 -1.86 -5.11
N ALA A 46 -22.96 -0.74 -5.00
CA ALA A 46 -23.51 0.59 -5.26
C ALA A 46 -23.51 0.99 -6.74
N GLY A 47 -23.00 0.14 -7.65
CA GLY A 47 -22.86 0.40 -9.08
C GLY A 47 -21.55 1.09 -9.46
N GLY A 48 -20.57 1.11 -8.56
CA GLY A 48 -19.22 1.59 -8.85
C GLY A 48 -18.48 0.63 -9.79
N SER A 49 -17.55 1.18 -10.58
CA SER A 49 -16.73 0.43 -11.53
C SER A 49 -15.38 1.11 -11.74
N GLY A 50 -14.41 0.33 -12.20
CA GLY A 50 -13.09 0.82 -12.56
C GLY A 50 -12.28 1.33 -11.37
N MET A 51 -12.53 0.82 -10.15
CA MET A 51 -11.69 1.16 -8.99
C MET A 51 -10.26 0.69 -9.24
N ASN A 52 -9.33 1.63 -9.16
CA ASN A 52 -7.92 1.35 -9.36
C ASN A 52 -7.06 2.46 -8.73
N ALA A 53 -5.75 2.24 -8.75
CA ALA A 53 -4.75 3.21 -8.34
C ALA A 53 -3.49 3.07 -9.18
N PHE A 54 -2.72 4.15 -9.28
CA PHE A 54 -1.37 4.09 -9.81
C PHE A 54 -0.44 5.01 -9.00
N THR A 55 0.84 4.69 -9.01
CA THR A 55 1.89 5.52 -8.42
C THR A 55 2.90 5.89 -9.50
N SER A 56 3.29 7.15 -9.51
CA SER A 56 4.43 7.67 -10.26
C SER A 56 5.47 8.26 -9.29
N GLU A 57 6.51 8.87 -9.81
CA GLU A 57 7.58 9.48 -9.02
C GLU A 57 7.08 10.58 -8.08
N ASP A 58 6.05 11.34 -8.50
CA ASP A 58 5.58 12.52 -7.79
C ASP A 58 4.21 12.36 -7.12
N MET A 59 3.45 11.32 -7.49
CA MET A 59 2.08 11.17 -6.95
C MET A 59 1.60 9.73 -6.91
N THR A 60 0.65 9.48 -6.03
CA THR A 60 -0.24 8.32 -6.09
C THR A 60 -1.66 8.80 -6.35
N ALA A 61 -2.32 8.24 -7.35
CA ALA A 61 -3.71 8.55 -7.68
C ALA A 61 -4.61 7.33 -7.42
N TYR A 62 -5.75 7.58 -6.78
CA TYR A 62 -6.82 6.61 -6.55
C TYR A 62 -8.06 7.07 -7.30
N PHE A 63 -8.72 6.20 -8.01
CA PHE A 63 -9.88 6.59 -8.82
C PHE A 63 -10.92 5.49 -8.91
N ILE A 64 -12.16 5.92 -9.08
CA ILE A 64 -13.31 5.05 -9.29
C ILE A 64 -14.39 5.84 -10.04
N THR A 65 -15.18 5.16 -10.82
CA THR A 65 -16.43 5.71 -11.38
C THR A 65 -17.61 5.23 -10.56
N VAL A 66 -18.40 6.15 -10.04
CA VAL A 66 -19.63 5.85 -9.31
C VAL A 66 -20.84 6.53 -9.97
N PRO A 67 -22.07 5.99 -9.85
CA PRO A 67 -23.27 6.68 -10.27
C PRO A 67 -23.39 8.05 -9.60
N ALA A 68 -23.89 9.09 -10.31
CA ALA A 68 -23.98 10.47 -9.80
C ALA A 68 -24.76 10.58 -8.46
N ASN A 69 -25.75 9.71 -8.23
CA ASN A 69 -26.50 9.64 -6.98
C ASN A 69 -25.75 8.92 -5.83
N LYS A 70 -24.49 8.50 -6.05
CA LYS A 70 -23.63 7.84 -5.07
C LYS A 70 -22.43 8.70 -4.63
N LEU A 71 -22.42 9.97 -4.99
CA LEU A 71 -21.35 10.89 -4.57
C LEU A 71 -21.20 10.94 -3.05
N GLU A 72 -22.30 11.01 -2.30
CA GLU A 72 -22.28 11.01 -0.83
C GLU A 72 -21.67 9.73 -0.24
N LEU A 73 -22.00 8.55 -0.81
CA LEU A 73 -21.38 7.30 -0.43
C LEU A 73 -19.86 7.34 -0.68
N TRP A 74 -19.44 7.87 -1.84
CA TRP A 74 -18.03 7.99 -2.19
C TRP A 74 -17.30 8.93 -1.20
N MET A 75 -17.86 10.09 -0.89
CA MET A 75 -17.30 11.02 0.09
C MET A 75 -17.14 10.37 1.47
N TRP A 76 -18.15 9.63 1.93
CA TRP A 76 -18.08 8.91 3.20
C TRP A 76 -17.01 7.81 3.20
N MET A 77 -16.97 6.98 2.17
CA MET A 77 -16.00 5.88 2.06
C MET A 77 -14.55 6.39 2.00
N GLU A 78 -14.30 7.43 1.20
CA GLU A 78 -12.96 8.00 1.08
C GLU A 78 -12.53 8.75 2.34
N SER A 79 -13.45 9.48 2.99
CA SER A 79 -13.13 10.14 4.26
C SER A 79 -12.75 9.13 5.35
N GLU A 80 -13.51 8.05 5.51
CA GLU A 80 -13.17 6.99 6.49
C GLU A 80 -11.82 6.33 6.17
N ARG A 81 -11.54 6.04 4.90
CA ARG A 81 -10.26 5.48 4.46
C ARG A 81 -9.10 6.41 4.77
N LEU A 82 -9.27 7.71 4.54
CA LEU A 82 -8.21 8.70 4.77
C LEU A 82 -8.02 9.02 6.26
N MET A 83 -9.09 9.10 7.04
CA MET A 83 -9.02 9.46 8.45
C MET A 83 -8.65 8.31 9.38
N ARG A 84 -8.98 7.08 8.99
CA ARG A 84 -8.82 5.88 9.83
C ARG A 84 -8.22 4.72 9.05
N PRO A 85 -7.01 4.88 8.48
CA PRO A 85 -6.38 3.80 7.72
C PRO A 85 -6.13 2.59 8.60
N VAL A 86 -6.48 1.41 8.09
CA VAL A 86 -6.16 0.14 8.75
C VAL A 86 -5.47 -0.78 7.75
N PHE A 87 -4.18 -0.95 7.89
CA PHE A 87 -3.37 -1.83 7.04
C PHE A 87 -3.54 -3.30 7.46
N ARG A 88 -4.73 -3.85 7.22
CA ARG A 88 -5.09 -5.20 7.65
C ARG A 88 -4.30 -6.29 6.92
N GLU A 89 -4.06 -6.11 5.63
CA GLU A 89 -3.41 -7.09 4.75
C GLU A 89 -1.97 -6.68 4.38
N PHE A 90 -1.35 -5.81 5.17
CA PHE A 90 -0.06 -5.20 4.86
C PHE A 90 1.00 -6.22 4.41
N TYR A 91 1.18 -7.30 5.15
CA TYR A 91 2.23 -8.27 4.82
C TYR A 91 1.89 -9.11 3.59
N ALA A 92 0.62 -9.41 3.36
CA ALA A 92 0.18 -10.09 2.16
C ALA A 92 0.36 -9.18 0.92
N GLU A 93 0.00 -7.91 1.03
CA GLU A 93 0.19 -6.93 -0.04
C GLU A 93 1.68 -6.64 -0.31
N ARG A 94 2.51 -6.60 0.70
CA ARG A 94 3.97 -6.49 0.53
C ARG A 94 4.52 -7.63 -0.32
N ASP A 95 4.07 -8.85 -0.08
CA ASP A 95 4.48 -10.02 -0.86
C ASP A 95 3.96 -9.93 -2.32
N VAL A 96 2.74 -9.41 -2.53
CA VAL A 96 2.19 -9.13 -3.87
C VAL A 96 3.04 -8.09 -4.61
N VAL A 97 3.41 -6.98 -3.97
CA VAL A 97 4.29 -5.95 -4.55
C VAL A 97 5.66 -6.54 -4.92
N TYR A 98 6.20 -7.41 -4.08
CA TYR A 98 7.47 -8.08 -4.38
C TYR A 98 7.38 -8.98 -5.63
N GLU A 99 6.29 -9.74 -5.79
CA GLU A 99 6.05 -10.56 -6.98
C GLU A 99 5.77 -9.68 -8.22
N GLU A 100 5.05 -8.57 -8.07
CA GLU A 100 4.85 -7.60 -9.15
C GLU A 100 6.18 -7.03 -9.65
N ARG A 101 7.08 -6.66 -8.74
CA ARG A 101 8.43 -6.24 -9.08
C ARG A 101 9.16 -7.31 -9.87
N ARG A 102 9.08 -8.55 -9.41
CA ARG A 102 9.72 -9.68 -10.07
C ARG A 102 9.22 -9.86 -11.51
N LEU A 103 7.91 -9.75 -11.71
CA LEU A 103 7.29 -9.89 -13.02
C LEU A 103 7.59 -8.72 -13.97
N ARG A 104 7.52 -7.49 -13.49
CA ARG A 104 7.64 -6.29 -14.34
C ARG A 104 9.08 -5.85 -14.57
N THR A 105 9.94 -5.97 -13.57
CA THR A 105 11.32 -5.47 -13.61
C THR A 105 12.31 -6.60 -13.82
N GLU A 106 12.30 -7.63 -12.99
CA GLU A 106 13.37 -8.61 -12.96
C GLU A 106 13.29 -9.65 -14.09
N SER A 107 12.09 -10.01 -14.52
CA SER A 107 11.89 -11.01 -15.58
C SER A 107 11.90 -10.40 -16.99
N THR A 108 12.02 -9.07 -17.10
CA THR A 108 12.06 -8.38 -18.41
C THR A 108 13.41 -7.69 -18.65
N PRO A 109 14.04 -7.87 -19.82
CA PRO A 109 15.29 -7.17 -20.14
C PRO A 109 15.14 -5.65 -20.10
N LEU A 110 14.01 -5.12 -20.57
CA LEU A 110 13.72 -3.69 -20.60
C LEU A 110 13.53 -3.13 -19.16
N GLY A 111 12.89 -3.88 -18.27
CA GLY A 111 12.72 -3.47 -16.89
C GLY A 111 14.05 -3.29 -16.16
N LYS A 112 14.94 -4.28 -16.27
CA LYS A 112 16.30 -4.20 -15.72
C LYS A 112 17.12 -3.06 -16.31
N PHE A 113 17.03 -2.88 -17.62
CA PHE A 113 17.73 -1.79 -18.29
C PHE A 113 17.24 -0.43 -17.79
N GLN A 114 15.92 -0.21 -17.75
CA GLN A 114 15.33 1.05 -17.31
C GLN A 114 15.70 1.38 -15.86
N GLU A 115 15.64 0.40 -14.98
CA GLU A 115 16.05 0.56 -13.58
C GLU A 115 17.53 0.96 -13.46
N SER A 116 18.41 0.22 -14.16
CA SER A 116 19.85 0.54 -14.15
C SER A 116 20.16 1.88 -14.82
N PHE A 117 19.46 2.23 -15.89
CA PHE A 117 19.61 3.50 -16.57
C PHE A 117 19.21 4.66 -15.66
N ASN A 118 18.04 4.60 -15.04
CA ASN A 118 17.55 5.65 -14.13
C ASN A 118 18.48 5.84 -12.93
N SER A 119 18.98 4.75 -12.36
CA SER A 119 19.87 4.80 -11.20
C SER A 119 21.23 5.51 -11.48
N VAL A 120 21.65 5.54 -12.74
CA VAL A 120 22.88 6.20 -13.15
C VAL A 120 22.61 7.59 -13.74
N PHE A 121 21.52 7.73 -14.51
CA PHE A 121 21.19 8.98 -15.18
C PHE A 121 20.76 10.09 -14.21
N TRP A 122 20.00 9.76 -13.18
CA TRP A 122 19.49 10.70 -12.18
C TRP A 122 20.39 10.76 -10.93
N ASP A 123 21.63 11.15 -11.08
CA ASP A 123 22.67 11.11 -10.03
C ASP A 123 22.24 11.77 -8.69
N ALA A 124 21.56 12.90 -8.72
CA ALA A 124 21.18 13.66 -7.52
C ALA A 124 19.64 13.81 -7.34
N SER A 125 18.84 13.20 -8.18
CA SER A 125 17.38 13.29 -8.12
C SER A 125 16.76 12.05 -7.48
N PRO A 126 15.68 12.17 -6.68
CA PRO A 126 14.89 11.04 -6.24
C PRO A 126 14.34 10.15 -7.38
N TYR A 127 14.32 10.62 -8.61
CA TYR A 127 13.92 9.85 -9.79
C TYR A 127 14.88 8.71 -10.15
N GLN A 128 16.04 8.64 -9.50
CA GLN A 128 16.91 7.48 -9.57
C GLN A 128 16.29 6.22 -8.94
N TRP A 129 15.36 6.38 -8.00
CA TRP A 129 14.75 5.26 -7.30
C TRP A 129 13.60 4.66 -8.12
N PRO A 130 13.50 3.34 -8.22
CA PRO A 130 12.36 2.73 -8.89
C PRO A 130 11.07 2.97 -8.08
N VAL A 131 10.00 3.34 -8.77
CA VAL A 131 8.68 3.58 -8.14
C VAL A 131 8.21 2.36 -7.33
N ILE A 132 8.48 1.14 -7.82
CA ILE A 132 8.13 -0.10 -7.13
C ILE A 132 9.05 -0.41 -5.93
N GLY A 133 10.12 0.35 -5.74
CA GLY A 133 11.11 0.16 -4.68
C GLY A 133 12.22 -0.85 -5.05
N TRP A 134 13.33 -0.81 -4.31
CA TRP A 134 14.39 -1.80 -4.44
C TRP A 134 14.00 -3.14 -3.78
N PRO A 135 14.50 -4.29 -4.25
CA PRO A 135 14.15 -5.61 -3.69
C PRO A 135 14.38 -5.71 -2.17
N ALA A 136 15.51 -5.19 -1.70
CA ALA A 136 15.87 -5.21 -0.28
C ALA A 136 14.89 -4.37 0.56
N ASP A 137 14.48 -3.21 0.05
CA ASP A 137 13.56 -2.31 0.74
C ASP A 137 12.15 -2.91 0.78
N VAL A 138 11.62 -3.34 -0.36
CA VAL A 138 10.29 -3.97 -0.42
C VAL A 138 10.18 -5.17 0.51
N SER A 139 11.21 -6.02 0.57
CA SER A 139 11.19 -7.20 1.44
C SER A 139 11.28 -6.88 2.93
N SER A 140 11.87 -5.73 3.29
CA SER A 140 12.15 -5.34 4.68
C SER A 140 11.18 -4.32 5.26
N ILE A 141 10.36 -3.66 4.42
CA ILE A 141 9.41 -2.66 4.90
C ILE A 141 8.44 -3.24 5.94
N SER A 142 8.30 -2.55 7.05
CA SER A 142 7.44 -2.93 8.15
C SER A 142 6.11 -2.16 8.14
N LYS A 143 5.10 -2.69 8.80
CA LYS A 143 3.83 -1.98 9.00
C LYS A 143 4.03 -0.63 9.70
N ALA A 144 4.93 -0.55 10.69
CA ALA A 144 5.24 0.69 11.39
C ALA A 144 5.78 1.79 10.45
N GLN A 145 6.63 1.43 9.50
CA GLN A 145 7.11 2.37 8.48
C GLN A 145 5.98 2.82 7.53
N ALA A 146 5.07 1.92 7.17
CA ALA A 146 3.89 2.30 6.38
C ALA A 146 2.95 3.23 7.15
N ASP A 147 2.72 2.98 8.44
CA ASP A 147 1.94 3.85 9.32
C ASP A 147 2.58 5.26 9.42
N GLU A 148 3.89 5.35 9.58
CA GLU A 148 4.66 6.60 9.63
C GLU A 148 4.61 7.36 8.29
N PHE A 149 4.81 6.66 7.19
CA PHE A 149 4.70 7.23 5.85
C PHE A 149 3.29 7.79 5.61
N TYR A 150 2.26 7.03 5.96
CA TYR A 150 0.88 7.47 5.82
C TYR A 150 0.61 8.73 6.65
N ALA A 151 0.99 8.73 7.92
CA ALA A 151 0.81 9.89 8.80
C ALA A 151 1.54 11.15 8.31
N THR A 152 2.65 10.97 7.61
CA THR A 152 3.46 12.07 7.08
C THR A 152 2.88 12.65 5.78
N TYR A 153 2.51 11.78 4.84
CA TYR A 153 2.22 12.20 3.46
C TYR A 153 0.73 12.21 3.11
N TYR A 154 -0.12 11.44 3.80
CA TYR A 154 -1.57 11.44 3.58
C TYR A 154 -2.29 12.47 4.47
N ALA A 155 -1.79 13.69 4.42
CA ALA A 155 -2.36 14.81 5.17
C ALA A 155 -3.17 15.72 4.23
N PRO A 156 -4.22 16.41 4.71
CA PRO A 156 -5.14 17.19 3.88
C PRO A 156 -4.45 18.21 2.96
N GLN A 157 -3.37 18.84 3.44
CA GLN A 157 -2.58 19.80 2.66
C GLN A 157 -1.78 19.16 1.50
N ASN A 158 -1.66 17.86 1.46
CA ASN A 158 -0.94 17.09 0.43
C ASN A 158 -1.89 16.20 -0.40
N ILE A 159 -3.20 16.42 -0.31
CA ILE A 159 -4.22 15.66 -1.02
C ILE A 159 -5.01 16.59 -1.93
N ALA A 160 -5.15 16.21 -3.20
CA ALA A 160 -6.04 16.87 -4.16
C ALA A 160 -7.25 16.00 -4.42
N LEU A 161 -8.45 16.54 -4.23
CA LEU A 161 -9.71 15.91 -4.56
C LEU A 161 -10.18 16.37 -5.93
N ILE A 162 -10.39 15.45 -6.85
CA ILE A 162 -10.81 15.73 -8.22
C ILE A 162 -12.13 15.01 -8.50
N LEU A 163 -13.19 15.77 -8.76
CA LEU A 163 -14.49 15.25 -9.13
C LEU A 163 -14.81 15.65 -10.57
N VAL A 164 -15.21 14.69 -11.37
CA VAL A 164 -15.61 14.91 -12.78
C VAL A 164 -16.90 14.13 -13.04
N GLY A 165 -17.96 14.82 -13.48
CA GLY A 165 -19.23 14.17 -13.77
C GLY A 165 -20.44 15.10 -13.66
N ASP A 166 -21.62 14.49 -13.63
CA ASP A 166 -22.91 15.18 -13.51
C ASP A 166 -23.30 15.34 -12.04
N PHE A 167 -22.90 16.46 -11.43
CA PHE A 167 -23.22 16.82 -10.05
C PHE A 167 -23.29 18.33 -9.84
N SER A 168 -23.89 18.76 -8.76
CA SER A 168 -23.89 20.16 -8.35
C SER A 168 -22.64 20.45 -7.53
N ALA A 169 -21.78 21.38 -7.99
CA ALA A 169 -20.58 21.78 -7.27
C ALA A 169 -20.86 22.28 -5.84
N PRO A 170 -21.87 23.15 -5.58
CA PRO A 170 -22.18 23.56 -4.21
C PRO A 170 -22.61 22.40 -3.31
N ARG A 171 -23.26 21.37 -3.84
CA ARG A 171 -23.61 20.18 -3.07
C ARG A 171 -22.36 19.32 -2.77
N ALA A 172 -21.46 19.20 -3.73
CA ALA A 172 -20.22 18.44 -3.55
C ALA A 172 -19.30 19.08 -2.50
N GLU A 173 -19.25 20.42 -2.48
CA GLU A 173 -18.49 21.19 -1.48
C GLU A 173 -19.08 21.10 -0.06
N ALA A 174 -20.38 20.81 0.07
CA ALA A 174 -21.07 20.69 1.35
C ALA A 174 -21.01 19.27 1.95
N LEU A 175 -20.57 18.29 1.18
CA LEU A 175 -20.41 16.89 1.61
C LEU A 175 -19.01 16.65 2.20
#